data_22a51dbe0a5062a6177312665bbf8874
#
_entry.id   22a51dbe0a5062a6177312665bbf8874
#
_cell.length_a   1.000
_cell.length_b   1.000
_cell.length_c   1.000
_cell.angle_alpha   90.00
_cell.angle_beta   90.00
_cell.angle_gamma   90.00
#
_symmetry.space_group_name_H-M   'P 1'
#
loop_
_entity.id
_entity.type
_entity.pdbx_description
1 polymer ?
#
loop_
_entity_poly.entity_id
_entity_poly.type
_entity_poly.pdbx_seq_one_letter_code
_entity_poly.pdbx_strand_id
1 'polypeptide(L)'
;MFRPMSNPHAPFPNQDQAVALVTGAGDRIGAAIAMALAANGHAVIIHYRSDRSGAETVRDRIHNAGGRAEILQADLARRDERAGLVKQAASLFGPLTLLVNNASAFEPDSAMDVEEALWDTHFAVHAEAPVFLARDFAAQLPDGVEGNIINIVDERVLRPSPAFFSYFLSKAVLWTATQTLAQSLAPTIRVNAIGPGPVLPNAHQTEAEFEQSVANLPLQRHADPEAIAQGVLALLAMPSFTGQMLALDGGQHLSYPDRRAPTPRS
;
A
#
# COMPACT_ATOMS: atom_id res chain seq x y z
N MET A 1 7.77 42.16 4.70
CA MET A 1 6.46 41.99 4.10
C MET A 1 6.13 40.49 4.18
N PHE A 2 5.36 40.11 5.20
CA PHE A 2 4.98 38.69 5.38
C PHE A 2 3.93 38.32 4.34
N ARG A 3 4.23 37.31 3.48
CA ARG A 3 3.21 36.65 2.66
C ARG A 3 2.23 35.97 3.62
N PRO A 4 0.90 36.11 3.47
CA PRO A 4 -0.05 35.35 4.28
C PRO A 4 0.22 33.87 4.00
N MET A 5 0.42 33.08 5.08
CA MET A 5 0.50 31.65 5.00
C MET A 5 -0.84 31.13 4.48
N SER A 6 -0.80 30.43 3.37
CA SER A 6 -1.95 29.65 2.89
C SER A 6 -2.42 28.72 4.00
N ASN A 7 -3.74 28.60 4.14
CA ASN A 7 -4.40 27.77 5.15
C ASN A 7 -3.79 26.34 5.15
N PRO A 8 -3.11 25.89 6.23
CA PRO A 8 -2.46 24.57 6.27
C PRO A 8 -3.46 23.41 6.30
N HIS A 9 -4.76 23.67 6.30
CA HIS A 9 -5.84 22.69 6.29
C HIS A 9 -6.68 22.72 5.01
N ALA A 10 -6.23 23.39 3.94
CA ALA A 10 -6.88 23.22 2.66
C ALA A 10 -6.52 21.79 2.14
N PRO A 11 -7.51 20.87 2.04
CA PRO A 11 -7.27 19.62 1.35
C PRO A 11 -6.88 19.98 -0.09
N PHE A 12 -5.81 19.43 -0.58
CA PHE A 12 -5.24 19.56 -1.93
C PHE A 12 -5.75 20.73 -2.80
N PRO A 13 -4.88 21.59 -3.36
CA PRO A 13 -5.32 22.59 -4.32
C PRO A 13 -5.94 21.89 -5.53
N ASN A 14 -7.25 22.02 -5.73
CA ASN A 14 -8.09 21.36 -6.70
C ASN A 14 -8.35 19.86 -6.45
N GLN A 15 -9.37 19.56 -5.65
CA GLN A 15 -9.93 18.20 -5.50
C GLN A 15 -10.39 17.59 -6.84
N ASP A 16 -10.73 18.41 -7.85
CA ASP A 16 -11.11 17.96 -9.19
C ASP A 16 -9.97 17.31 -10.00
N GLN A 17 -8.73 17.38 -9.53
CA GLN A 17 -7.54 16.85 -10.22
C GLN A 17 -6.81 15.74 -9.45
N ALA A 18 -7.30 15.29 -8.31
CA ALA A 18 -6.65 14.22 -7.55
C ALA A 18 -6.98 12.86 -8.18
N VAL A 19 -5.98 12.22 -8.81
CA VAL A 19 -6.12 10.93 -9.48
C VAL A 19 -5.18 9.92 -8.81
N ALA A 20 -5.75 8.78 -8.41
CA ALA A 20 -5.03 7.72 -7.70
C ALA A 20 -5.04 6.40 -8.49
N LEU A 21 -3.87 5.77 -8.62
CA LEU A 21 -3.74 4.38 -9.04
C LEU A 21 -3.50 3.52 -7.79
N VAL A 22 -4.38 2.54 -7.55
CA VAL A 22 -4.22 1.57 -6.44
C VAL A 22 -4.03 0.18 -7.04
N THR A 23 -2.86 -0.43 -6.82
CA THR A 23 -2.58 -1.77 -7.35
C THR A 23 -3.18 -2.86 -6.46
N GLY A 24 -3.74 -3.93 -7.06
CA GLY A 24 -4.42 -4.99 -6.32
C GLY A 24 -5.62 -4.50 -5.53
N ALA A 25 -6.46 -3.66 -6.15
CA ALA A 25 -7.55 -2.95 -5.46
C ALA A 25 -8.94 -3.60 -5.65
N GLY A 26 -9.00 -4.83 -6.18
CA GLY A 26 -10.25 -5.56 -6.38
C GLY A 26 -10.85 -6.15 -5.10
N ASP A 27 -10.07 -6.30 -4.03
CA ASP A 27 -10.52 -6.88 -2.77
C ASP A 27 -9.73 -6.38 -1.55
N ARG A 28 -10.10 -6.86 -0.36
CA ARG A 28 -9.36 -6.74 0.91
C ARG A 28 -8.87 -5.29 1.18
N ILE A 29 -7.59 -5.13 1.51
CA ILE A 29 -6.94 -3.84 1.84
C ILE A 29 -7.03 -2.86 0.67
N GLY A 30 -6.75 -3.33 -0.55
CA GLY A 30 -6.77 -2.49 -1.74
C GLY A 30 -8.14 -1.90 -2.04
N ALA A 31 -9.21 -2.69 -1.85
CA ALA A 31 -10.60 -2.22 -2.02
C ALA A 31 -10.97 -1.15 -0.98
N ALA A 32 -10.58 -1.33 0.29
CA ALA A 32 -10.82 -0.32 1.33
C ALA A 32 -10.08 0.99 1.03
N ILE A 33 -8.81 0.90 0.59
CA ILE A 33 -8.02 2.07 0.18
C ILE A 33 -8.70 2.80 -0.98
N ALA A 34 -9.11 2.06 -2.03
CA ALA A 34 -9.78 2.65 -3.20
C ALA A 34 -11.07 3.38 -2.83
N MET A 35 -11.92 2.75 -1.99
CA MET A 35 -13.16 3.37 -1.51
C MET A 35 -12.90 4.62 -0.66
N ALA A 36 -11.93 4.57 0.26
CA ALA A 36 -11.60 5.70 1.11
C ALA A 36 -11.03 6.89 0.30
N LEU A 37 -10.19 6.63 -0.69
CA LEU A 37 -9.67 7.66 -1.60
C LEU A 37 -10.79 8.30 -2.42
N ALA A 38 -11.71 7.50 -2.98
CA ALA A 38 -12.85 8.01 -3.72
C ALA A 38 -13.78 8.88 -2.84
N ALA A 39 -14.05 8.45 -1.61
CA ALA A 39 -14.82 9.23 -0.64
C ALA A 39 -14.13 10.55 -0.25
N ASN A 40 -12.80 10.63 -0.42
CA ASN A 40 -12.01 11.86 -0.23
C ASN A 40 -11.76 12.64 -1.54
N GLY A 41 -12.56 12.39 -2.58
CA GLY A 41 -12.57 13.19 -3.80
C GLY A 41 -11.59 12.75 -4.90
N HIS A 42 -10.81 11.68 -4.70
CA HIS A 42 -9.95 11.16 -5.77
C HIS A 42 -10.76 10.45 -6.86
N ALA A 43 -10.37 10.64 -8.11
CA ALA A 43 -10.71 9.67 -9.15
C ALA A 43 -9.75 8.46 -9.01
N VAL A 44 -10.30 7.25 -8.92
CA VAL A 44 -9.51 6.07 -8.56
C VAL A 44 -9.41 5.08 -9.71
N ILE A 45 -8.20 4.69 -10.07
CA ILE A 45 -7.94 3.57 -10.97
C ILE A 45 -7.69 2.32 -10.11
N ILE A 46 -8.62 1.37 -10.22
CA ILE A 46 -8.61 0.10 -9.52
C ILE A 46 -7.87 -0.92 -10.38
N HIS A 47 -6.59 -1.14 -10.06
CA HIS A 47 -5.84 -2.16 -10.80
C HIS A 47 -6.14 -3.54 -10.20
N TYR A 48 -6.26 -4.54 -11.09
CA TYR A 48 -6.43 -5.97 -10.76
C TYR A 48 -5.59 -6.84 -11.68
N ARG A 49 -5.26 -8.07 -11.25
CA ARG A 49 -4.56 -9.06 -12.08
C ARG A 49 -5.55 -9.95 -12.83
N SER A 50 -6.35 -10.71 -12.11
CA SER A 50 -7.24 -11.75 -12.66
C SER A 50 -8.68 -11.66 -12.19
N ASP A 51 -8.95 -11.11 -10.99
CA ASP A 51 -10.30 -10.96 -10.46
C ASP A 51 -10.96 -9.66 -10.97
N ARG A 52 -11.49 -9.74 -12.18
CA ARG A 52 -12.27 -8.65 -12.78
C ARG A 52 -13.54 -8.35 -11.99
N SER A 53 -14.23 -9.40 -11.53
CA SER A 53 -15.52 -9.26 -10.82
C SER A 53 -15.37 -8.48 -9.51
N GLY A 54 -14.31 -8.77 -8.74
CA GLY A 54 -13.97 -8.01 -7.54
C GLY A 54 -13.71 -6.53 -7.86
N ALA A 55 -12.90 -6.26 -8.89
CA ALA A 55 -12.61 -4.89 -9.31
C ALA A 55 -13.88 -4.13 -9.77
N GLU A 56 -14.76 -4.77 -10.54
CA GLU A 56 -16.06 -4.21 -10.96
C GLU A 56 -16.96 -3.91 -9.75
N THR A 57 -17.00 -4.82 -8.76
CA THR A 57 -17.75 -4.60 -7.52
C THR A 57 -17.27 -3.36 -6.77
N VAL A 58 -15.96 -3.17 -6.65
CA VAL A 58 -15.39 -1.98 -5.98
C VAL A 58 -15.70 -0.70 -6.77
N ARG A 59 -15.54 -0.71 -8.09
CA ARG A 59 -15.90 0.40 -8.98
C ARG A 59 -17.37 0.79 -8.79
N ASP A 60 -18.27 -0.18 -8.85
CA ASP A 60 -19.71 0.07 -8.78
C ASP A 60 -20.13 0.61 -7.40
N ARG A 61 -19.48 0.15 -6.33
CA ARG A 61 -19.67 0.73 -4.99
C ARG A 61 -19.22 2.18 -4.92
N ILE A 62 -18.09 2.52 -5.54
CA ILE A 62 -17.60 3.91 -5.62
C ILE A 62 -18.59 4.77 -6.44
N HIS A 63 -19.05 4.30 -7.59
CA HIS A 63 -20.02 5.00 -8.43
C HIS A 63 -21.37 5.22 -7.69
N ASN A 64 -21.86 4.20 -7.00
CA ASN A 64 -23.10 4.29 -6.21
C ASN A 64 -22.99 5.30 -5.06
N ALA A 65 -21.78 5.54 -4.56
CA ALA A 65 -21.47 6.57 -3.56
C ALA A 65 -21.21 7.97 -4.17
N GLY A 66 -21.34 8.11 -5.50
CA GLY A 66 -21.12 9.38 -6.21
C GLY A 66 -19.66 9.69 -6.55
N GLY A 67 -18.75 8.74 -6.32
CA GLY A 67 -17.32 8.84 -6.66
C GLY A 67 -17.02 8.48 -8.13
N ARG A 68 -15.76 8.63 -8.51
CA ARG A 68 -15.26 8.30 -9.85
C ARG A 68 -14.24 7.16 -9.76
N ALA A 69 -14.46 6.08 -10.51
CA ALA A 69 -13.52 4.98 -10.56
C ALA A 69 -13.56 4.27 -11.92
N GLU A 70 -12.40 3.76 -12.35
CA GLU A 70 -12.26 2.86 -13.50
C GLU A 70 -11.39 1.69 -13.13
N ILE A 71 -11.55 0.56 -13.84
CA ILE A 71 -10.77 -0.65 -13.62
C ILE A 71 -9.69 -0.77 -14.69
N LEU A 72 -8.52 -1.30 -14.31
CA LEU A 72 -7.42 -1.50 -15.23
C LEU A 72 -6.71 -2.83 -14.93
N GLN A 73 -6.60 -3.70 -15.93
CA GLN A 73 -6.00 -5.01 -15.78
C GLN A 73 -4.52 -4.98 -16.19
N ALA A 74 -3.65 -5.60 -15.37
CA ALA A 74 -2.29 -5.98 -15.75
C ALA A 74 -1.76 -7.07 -14.82
N ASP A 75 -0.89 -7.93 -15.29
CA ASP A 75 -0.06 -8.76 -14.42
C ASP A 75 1.27 -8.03 -14.14
N LEU A 76 1.44 -7.59 -12.89
CA LEU A 76 2.62 -6.84 -12.47
C LEU A 76 3.92 -7.67 -12.48
N ALA A 77 3.81 -9.00 -12.48
CA ALA A 77 4.95 -9.88 -12.65
C ALA A 77 5.45 -9.88 -14.11
N ARG A 78 4.62 -9.47 -15.05
CA ARG A 78 4.96 -9.39 -16.47
C ARG A 78 5.40 -7.99 -16.85
N ARG A 79 6.64 -7.87 -17.29
CA ARG A 79 7.25 -6.57 -17.64
C ARG A 79 6.54 -5.87 -18.80
N ASP A 80 6.08 -6.63 -19.79
CA ASP A 80 5.35 -6.15 -20.96
C ASP A 80 3.98 -5.55 -20.58
N GLU A 81 3.24 -6.18 -19.66
CA GLU A 81 1.96 -5.67 -19.18
C GLU A 81 2.13 -4.46 -18.25
N ARG A 82 3.13 -4.48 -17.37
CA ARG A 82 3.44 -3.40 -16.46
C ARG A 82 3.90 -2.12 -17.16
N ALA A 83 4.68 -2.25 -18.24
CA ALA A 83 5.37 -1.13 -18.91
C ALA A 83 4.45 -0.03 -19.48
N GLY A 84 3.16 -0.24 -19.57
CA GLY A 84 2.20 0.77 -20.05
C GLY A 84 1.19 1.20 -19.02
N LEU A 85 1.22 0.60 -17.81
CA LEU A 85 0.13 0.70 -16.83
C LEU A 85 -0.12 2.14 -16.36
N VAL A 86 0.92 2.86 -15.98
CA VAL A 86 0.81 4.25 -15.52
C VAL A 86 0.28 5.17 -16.63
N LYS A 87 0.74 5.00 -17.87
CA LYS A 87 0.28 5.78 -19.02
C LYS A 87 -1.19 5.49 -19.33
N GLN A 88 -1.60 4.23 -19.27
CA GLN A 88 -3.01 3.84 -19.47
C GLN A 88 -3.88 4.41 -18.34
N ALA A 89 -3.43 4.31 -17.09
CA ALA A 89 -4.14 4.87 -15.95
C ALA A 89 -4.33 6.39 -16.09
N ALA A 90 -3.28 7.11 -16.47
CA ALA A 90 -3.35 8.56 -16.68
C ALA A 90 -4.26 8.97 -17.85
N SER A 91 -4.52 8.10 -18.81
CA SER A 91 -5.44 8.40 -19.92
C SER A 91 -6.92 8.38 -19.52
N LEU A 92 -7.26 7.82 -18.35
CA LEU A 92 -8.65 7.67 -17.88
C LEU A 92 -9.19 8.96 -17.21
N PHE A 93 -8.39 9.57 -16.34
CA PHE A 93 -8.83 10.75 -15.57
C PHE A 93 -7.81 11.90 -15.57
N GLY A 94 -6.72 11.77 -16.28
CA GLY A 94 -5.62 12.74 -16.28
C GLY A 94 -4.42 12.24 -15.47
N PRO A 95 -3.38 13.10 -15.30
CA PRO A 95 -2.15 12.73 -14.63
C PRO A 95 -2.39 12.20 -13.22
N LEU A 96 -1.70 11.12 -12.88
CA LEU A 96 -1.76 10.53 -11.53
C LEU A 96 -1.02 11.43 -10.54
N THR A 97 -1.66 11.74 -9.42
CA THR A 97 -1.04 12.44 -8.27
C THR A 97 -0.79 11.53 -7.08
N LEU A 98 -1.35 10.31 -7.11
CA LEU A 98 -1.15 9.29 -6.09
C LEU A 98 -0.94 7.92 -6.72
N LEU A 99 0.11 7.22 -6.28
CA LEU A 99 0.33 5.81 -6.56
C LEU A 99 0.35 5.03 -5.24
N VAL A 100 -0.54 4.03 -5.10
CA VAL A 100 -0.54 3.10 -3.98
C VAL A 100 -0.12 1.72 -4.46
N ASN A 101 1.09 1.30 -4.11
CA ASN A 101 1.60 -0.04 -4.38
C ASN A 101 1.09 -1.00 -3.30
N ASN A 102 -0.07 -1.62 -3.54
CA ASN A 102 -0.71 -2.54 -2.62
C ASN A 102 -0.73 -3.99 -3.13
N ALA A 103 -0.61 -4.22 -4.44
CA ALA A 103 -0.60 -5.59 -4.99
C ALA A 103 0.43 -6.50 -4.30
N SER A 104 0.03 -7.72 -3.97
CA SER A 104 0.86 -8.68 -3.25
C SER A 104 0.61 -10.11 -3.73
N ALA A 105 1.66 -10.91 -3.71
CA ALA A 105 1.63 -12.37 -3.69
C ALA A 105 2.06 -12.81 -2.28
N PHE A 106 1.40 -13.80 -1.69
CA PHE A 106 1.68 -14.23 -0.32
C PHE A 106 1.61 -15.75 -0.23
N GLU A 107 2.74 -16.40 -0.50
CA GLU A 107 2.88 -17.85 -0.47
C GLU A 107 4.01 -18.24 0.48
N PRO A 108 3.86 -19.35 1.22
CA PRO A 108 4.85 -19.81 2.20
C PRO A 108 6.04 -20.44 1.51
N ASP A 109 7.22 -20.14 2.04
CA ASP A 109 8.49 -20.82 1.74
C ASP A 109 9.48 -20.65 2.90
N SER A 110 10.59 -21.36 2.82
CA SER A 110 11.72 -21.24 3.76
C SER A 110 13.04 -21.20 2.99
N ALA A 111 14.14 -20.89 3.68
CA ALA A 111 15.47 -20.90 3.06
C ALA A 111 15.90 -22.28 2.50
N MET A 112 15.24 -23.37 2.92
CA MET A 112 15.58 -24.74 2.51
C MET A 112 14.73 -25.26 1.34
N ASP A 113 13.58 -24.64 1.07
CA ASP A 113 12.62 -25.09 0.07
C ASP A 113 12.14 -23.98 -0.88
N VAL A 114 12.83 -22.83 -0.86
CA VAL A 114 12.51 -21.73 -1.78
C VAL A 114 12.71 -22.16 -3.24
N GLU A 115 11.64 -21.98 -4.03
CA GLU A 115 11.65 -22.25 -5.47
C GLU A 115 11.88 -20.96 -6.27
N GLU A 116 12.70 -21.03 -7.34
CA GLU A 116 13.03 -19.86 -8.18
C GLU A 116 11.77 -19.18 -8.74
N ALA A 117 10.76 -19.94 -9.17
CA ALA A 117 9.52 -19.38 -9.71
C ALA A 117 8.73 -18.57 -8.67
N LEU A 118 8.69 -19.01 -7.42
CA LEU A 118 8.05 -18.28 -6.34
C LEU A 118 8.86 -17.03 -5.95
N TRP A 119 10.18 -17.19 -5.85
CA TRP A 119 11.11 -16.08 -5.66
C TRP A 119 10.91 -14.99 -6.71
N ASP A 120 10.94 -15.35 -7.99
CA ASP A 120 10.74 -14.43 -9.10
C ASP A 120 9.39 -13.71 -9.01
N THR A 121 8.32 -14.42 -8.65
CA THR A 121 6.99 -13.85 -8.45
C THR A 121 6.99 -12.81 -7.32
N HIS A 122 7.53 -13.14 -6.15
CA HIS A 122 7.58 -12.21 -5.02
C HIS A 122 8.40 -10.95 -5.35
N PHE A 123 9.58 -11.13 -5.94
CA PHE A 123 10.44 -9.99 -6.29
C PHE A 123 9.88 -9.16 -7.44
N ALA A 124 9.25 -9.78 -8.44
CA ALA A 124 8.60 -9.06 -9.53
C ALA A 124 7.46 -8.15 -9.01
N VAL A 125 6.60 -8.69 -8.11
CA VAL A 125 5.42 -7.98 -7.63
C VAL A 125 5.77 -6.96 -6.53
N HIS A 126 6.66 -7.31 -5.59
CA HIS A 126 6.91 -6.47 -4.41
C HIS A 126 8.10 -5.53 -4.55
N ALA A 127 9.07 -5.85 -5.39
CA ALA A 127 10.28 -5.04 -5.54
C ALA A 127 10.33 -4.38 -6.93
N GLU A 128 10.30 -5.17 -7.99
CA GLU A 128 10.46 -4.65 -9.35
C GLU A 128 9.28 -3.75 -9.76
N ALA A 129 8.04 -4.22 -9.60
CA ALA A 129 6.86 -3.47 -10.03
C ALA A 129 6.76 -2.09 -9.33
N PRO A 130 6.84 -1.97 -8.00
CA PRO A 130 6.76 -0.67 -7.33
C PRO A 130 7.83 0.33 -7.79
N VAL A 131 9.06 -0.13 -8.01
CA VAL A 131 10.17 0.74 -8.46
C VAL A 131 9.93 1.27 -9.87
N PHE A 132 9.52 0.42 -10.81
CA PHE A 132 9.27 0.85 -12.19
C PHE A 132 7.97 1.65 -12.33
N LEU A 133 6.93 1.33 -11.54
CA LEU A 133 5.72 2.16 -11.47
C LEU A 133 6.03 3.54 -10.88
N ALA A 134 6.90 3.63 -9.87
CA ALA A 134 7.35 4.91 -9.30
C ALA A 134 8.11 5.76 -10.32
N ARG A 135 8.99 5.14 -11.14
CA ARG A 135 9.68 5.81 -12.25
C ARG A 135 8.69 6.38 -13.26
N ASP A 136 7.74 5.56 -13.70
CA ASP A 136 6.76 5.96 -14.71
C ASP A 136 5.77 6.99 -14.15
N PHE A 137 5.42 6.88 -12.86
CA PHE A 137 4.64 7.88 -12.12
C PHE A 137 5.36 9.24 -12.08
N ALA A 138 6.63 9.25 -11.76
CA ALA A 138 7.43 10.48 -11.73
C ALA A 138 7.54 11.12 -13.13
N ALA A 139 7.70 10.30 -14.17
CA ALA A 139 7.86 10.78 -15.55
C ALA A 139 6.58 11.41 -16.13
N GLN A 140 5.38 11.06 -15.63
CA GLN A 140 4.12 11.63 -16.14
C GLN A 140 3.59 12.79 -15.30
N LEU A 141 4.19 13.07 -14.13
CA LEU A 141 3.73 14.13 -13.23
C LEU A 141 4.01 15.50 -13.87
N PRO A 142 3.00 16.39 -14.03
CA PRO A 142 3.21 17.69 -14.63
C PRO A 142 4.08 18.60 -13.77
N ASP A 143 4.79 19.55 -14.41
CA ASP A 143 5.59 20.53 -13.71
C ASP A 143 4.76 21.31 -12.68
N GLY A 144 5.31 21.45 -11.48
CA GLY A 144 4.69 22.18 -10.37
C GLY A 144 3.56 21.43 -9.64
N VAL A 145 3.30 20.17 -10.03
CA VAL A 145 2.34 19.29 -9.32
C VAL A 145 3.09 18.40 -8.35
N GLU A 146 2.65 18.34 -7.09
CA GLU A 146 3.19 17.42 -6.09
C GLU A 146 2.55 16.04 -6.21
N GLY A 147 3.38 15.00 -6.06
CA GLY A 147 2.97 13.60 -6.09
C GLY A 147 3.18 12.88 -4.77
N ASN A 148 2.45 11.77 -4.60
CA ASN A 148 2.62 10.88 -3.46
C ASN A 148 2.69 9.42 -3.93
N ILE A 149 3.63 8.66 -3.34
CA ILE A 149 3.72 7.22 -3.49
C ILE A 149 3.60 6.59 -2.11
N ILE A 150 2.70 5.64 -1.95
CA ILE A 150 2.51 4.89 -0.71
C ILE A 150 2.69 3.40 -1.01
N ASN A 151 3.64 2.78 -0.33
CA ASN A 151 3.94 1.36 -0.47
C ASN A 151 3.34 0.59 0.70
N ILE A 152 2.49 -0.41 0.42
CA ILE A 152 2.02 -1.34 1.45
C ILE A 152 3.09 -2.43 1.60
N VAL A 153 3.87 -2.30 2.67
CA VAL A 153 4.98 -3.18 2.99
C VAL A 153 4.48 -4.37 3.84
N ASP A 154 5.09 -4.63 4.93
CA ASP A 154 4.70 -5.54 6.01
C ASP A 154 5.50 -5.10 7.25
N GLU A 155 4.89 -5.10 8.44
CA GLU A 155 5.58 -4.66 9.67
C GLU A 155 6.82 -5.51 9.98
N ARG A 156 6.83 -6.77 9.51
CA ARG A 156 7.93 -7.71 9.76
C ARG A 156 9.26 -7.32 9.11
N VAL A 157 9.29 -6.32 8.21
CA VAL A 157 10.56 -5.74 7.77
C VAL A 157 11.34 -5.10 8.93
N LEU A 158 10.66 -4.73 10.03
CA LEU A 158 11.28 -4.28 11.28
C LEU A 158 11.74 -5.44 12.17
N ARG A 159 11.20 -6.65 11.94
CA ARG A 159 11.49 -7.85 12.73
C ARG A 159 11.47 -9.10 11.84
N PRO A 160 12.58 -9.40 11.17
CA PRO A 160 12.65 -10.52 10.23
C PRO A 160 12.22 -11.86 10.85
N SER A 161 11.56 -12.68 10.05
CA SER A 161 11.10 -14.03 10.39
C SER A 161 11.62 -15.03 9.37
N PRO A 162 11.92 -16.29 9.75
CA PRO A 162 12.35 -17.32 8.81
C PRO A 162 11.22 -17.89 7.95
N ALA A 163 9.95 -17.69 8.34
CA ALA A 163 8.80 -18.13 7.56
C ALA A 163 8.44 -17.12 6.47
N PHE A 164 7.91 -17.58 5.33
CA PHE A 164 7.63 -16.75 4.17
C PHE A 164 8.91 -16.03 3.69
N PHE A 165 9.96 -16.77 3.49
CA PHE A 165 11.32 -16.28 3.35
C PHE A 165 11.49 -15.31 2.18
N SER A 166 11.11 -15.71 0.96
CA SER A 166 11.24 -14.86 -0.23
C SER A 166 10.26 -13.68 -0.21
N TYR A 167 9.05 -13.87 0.35
CA TYR A 167 8.12 -12.78 0.58
C TYR A 167 8.73 -11.67 1.44
N PHE A 168 9.29 -12.03 2.62
CA PHE A 168 9.88 -11.02 3.50
C PHE A 168 11.08 -10.33 2.90
N LEU A 169 11.95 -11.06 2.22
CA LEU A 169 13.08 -10.46 1.53
C LEU A 169 12.61 -9.44 0.48
N SER A 170 11.59 -9.78 -0.31
CA SER A 170 11.02 -8.86 -1.30
C SER A 170 10.38 -7.63 -0.67
N LYS A 171 9.69 -7.76 0.46
CA LYS A 171 9.13 -6.64 1.23
C LYS A 171 10.21 -5.79 1.90
N ALA A 172 11.31 -6.39 2.36
CA ALA A 172 12.46 -5.64 2.87
C ALA A 172 13.13 -4.80 1.77
N VAL A 173 13.21 -5.32 0.54
CA VAL A 173 13.65 -4.53 -0.62
C VAL A 173 12.69 -3.36 -0.88
N LEU A 174 11.37 -3.57 -0.82
CA LEU A 174 10.39 -2.49 -0.99
C LEU A 174 10.52 -1.41 0.09
N TRP A 175 10.80 -1.80 1.34
CA TRP A 175 11.07 -0.85 2.41
C TRP A 175 12.33 -0.01 2.14
N THR A 176 13.43 -0.63 1.75
CA THR A 176 14.65 0.08 1.36
C THR A 176 14.40 0.98 0.13
N ALA A 177 13.66 0.47 -0.87
CA ALA A 177 13.27 1.25 -2.05
C ALA A 177 12.42 2.47 -1.67
N THR A 178 11.52 2.36 -0.68
CA THR A 178 10.74 3.50 -0.18
C THR A 178 11.64 4.65 0.26
N GLN A 179 12.68 4.35 1.03
CA GLN A 179 13.62 5.35 1.54
C GLN A 179 14.48 5.97 0.43
N THR A 180 14.99 5.15 -0.49
CA THR A 180 15.82 5.62 -1.60
C THR A 180 15.02 6.38 -2.65
N LEU A 181 13.79 5.99 -2.94
CA LEU A 181 12.87 6.73 -3.81
C LEU A 181 12.49 8.08 -3.19
N ALA A 182 12.24 8.12 -1.86
CA ALA A 182 11.98 9.37 -1.16
C ALA A 182 13.13 10.39 -1.32
N GLN A 183 14.37 9.92 -1.25
CA GLN A 183 15.56 10.77 -1.48
C GLN A 183 15.66 11.22 -2.94
N SER A 184 15.41 10.30 -3.88
CA SER A 184 15.63 10.55 -5.30
C SER A 184 14.55 11.42 -5.95
N LEU A 185 13.30 11.36 -5.44
CA LEU A 185 12.13 12.01 -6.02
C LEU A 185 11.74 13.31 -5.30
N ALA A 186 12.40 13.63 -4.18
CA ALA A 186 12.22 14.92 -3.52
C ALA A 186 12.75 16.07 -4.39
N PRO A 187 12.20 17.30 -4.28
CA PRO A 187 11.11 17.69 -3.37
C PRO A 187 9.69 17.44 -3.92
N THR A 188 9.56 17.00 -5.16
CA THR A 188 8.31 16.98 -5.91
C THR A 188 7.40 15.81 -5.49
N ILE A 189 7.99 14.66 -5.15
CA ILE A 189 7.23 13.46 -4.79
C ILE A 189 7.64 12.96 -3.41
N ARG A 190 6.66 12.78 -2.54
CA ARG A 190 6.84 12.11 -1.25
C ARG A 190 6.62 10.61 -1.41
N VAL A 191 7.47 9.81 -0.80
CA VAL A 191 7.36 8.34 -0.83
C VAL A 191 7.36 7.81 0.59
N ASN A 192 6.29 7.14 0.99
CA ASN A 192 6.12 6.58 2.33
C ASN A 192 5.59 5.15 2.27
N ALA A 193 5.53 4.50 3.42
CA ALA A 193 5.02 3.15 3.54
C ALA A 193 3.98 3.02 4.67
N ILE A 194 3.13 2.00 4.54
CA ILE A 194 2.38 1.43 5.64
C ILE A 194 2.88 0.00 5.83
N GLY A 195 3.15 -0.38 7.06
CA GLY A 195 3.46 -1.73 7.49
C GLY A 195 2.29 -2.33 8.26
N PRO A 196 1.34 -3.02 7.59
CA PRO A 196 0.27 -3.71 8.29
C PRO A 196 0.82 -4.88 9.11
N GLY A 197 0.17 -5.16 10.25
CA GLY A 197 0.22 -6.44 10.94
C GLY A 197 -0.86 -7.40 10.41
N PRO A 198 -1.40 -8.29 11.25
CA PRO A 198 -2.55 -9.11 10.88
C PRO A 198 -3.75 -8.21 10.58
N VAL A 199 -4.31 -8.31 9.37
CA VAL A 199 -5.49 -7.51 8.95
C VAL A 199 -6.69 -8.41 8.72
N LEU A 200 -6.50 -9.51 8.00
CA LEU A 200 -7.52 -10.51 7.67
C LEU A 200 -6.86 -11.89 7.67
N PRO A 201 -7.60 -12.97 7.95
CA PRO A 201 -7.09 -14.32 7.75
C PRO A 201 -6.53 -14.48 6.33
N ASN A 202 -5.38 -15.13 6.20
CA ASN A 202 -4.81 -15.47 4.90
C ASN A 202 -5.23 -16.89 4.48
N ALA A 203 -4.96 -17.27 3.23
CA ALA A 203 -5.36 -18.58 2.68
C ALA A 203 -4.76 -19.79 3.41
N HIS A 204 -3.69 -19.59 4.19
CA HIS A 204 -2.94 -20.61 4.92
C HIS A 204 -3.25 -20.59 6.43
N GLN A 205 -4.29 -19.86 6.87
CA GLN A 205 -4.58 -19.64 8.27
C GLN A 205 -6.07 -19.85 8.54
N THR A 206 -6.38 -20.63 9.56
CA THR A 206 -7.73 -20.77 10.08
C THR A 206 -8.15 -19.52 10.88
N GLU A 207 -9.45 -19.30 11.04
CA GLU A 207 -9.99 -18.21 11.87
C GLU A 207 -9.44 -18.27 13.30
N ALA A 208 -9.40 -19.45 13.92
CA ALA A 208 -8.87 -19.62 15.27
C ALA A 208 -7.38 -19.27 15.39
N GLU A 209 -6.56 -19.59 14.38
CA GLU A 209 -5.15 -19.20 14.35
C GLU A 209 -4.99 -17.69 14.16
N PHE A 210 -5.88 -17.07 13.37
CA PHE A 210 -5.91 -15.63 13.23
C PHE A 210 -6.28 -14.94 14.55
N GLU A 211 -7.37 -15.36 15.21
CA GLU A 211 -7.78 -14.86 16.54
C GLU A 211 -6.67 -15.03 17.58
N GLN A 212 -5.98 -16.18 17.59
CA GLN A 212 -4.85 -16.41 18.49
C GLN A 212 -3.70 -15.46 18.17
N SER A 213 -3.41 -15.18 16.91
CA SER A 213 -2.37 -14.21 16.51
C SER A 213 -2.71 -12.79 16.98
N VAL A 214 -3.99 -12.41 16.88
CA VAL A 214 -4.49 -11.10 17.36
C VAL A 214 -4.42 -11.02 18.89
N ALA A 215 -4.79 -12.07 19.62
CA ALA A 215 -4.70 -12.10 21.08
C ALA A 215 -3.27 -11.94 21.60
N ASN A 216 -2.27 -12.32 20.80
CA ASN A 216 -0.85 -12.17 21.13
C ASN A 216 -0.27 -10.76 20.83
N LEU A 217 -1.03 -9.90 20.15
CA LEU A 217 -0.59 -8.53 19.90
C LEU A 217 -0.53 -7.72 21.20
N PRO A 218 0.38 -6.75 21.33
CA PRO A 218 0.40 -5.83 22.46
C PRO A 218 -0.93 -5.11 22.72
N LEU A 219 -1.62 -4.68 21.67
CA LEU A 219 -2.94 -4.04 21.75
C LEU A 219 -4.09 -5.04 21.77
N GLN A 220 -3.86 -6.34 21.58
CA GLN A 220 -4.88 -7.38 21.46
C GLN A 220 -5.99 -7.01 20.45
N ARG A 221 -5.62 -6.24 19.43
CA ARG A 221 -6.48 -5.74 18.37
C ARG A 221 -5.69 -5.64 17.08
N HIS A 222 -6.21 -6.21 16.02
CA HIS A 222 -5.65 -6.04 14.67
C HIS A 222 -6.12 -4.74 14.01
N ALA A 223 -5.42 -4.31 12.99
CA ALA A 223 -5.93 -3.27 12.07
C ALA A 223 -6.86 -3.95 11.07
N ASP A 224 -8.07 -3.41 10.89
CA ASP A 224 -8.94 -3.79 9.77
C ASP A 224 -8.51 -3.09 8.46
N PRO A 225 -9.04 -3.48 7.30
CA PRO A 225 -8.72 -2.82 6.02
C PRO A 225 -9.02 -1.31 6.04
N GLU A 226 -10.05 -0.89 6.75
CA GLU A 226 -10.46 0.50 6.92
C GLU A 226 -9.41 1.30 7.70
N ALA A 227 -8.81 0.72 8.74
CA ALA A 227 -7.71 1.35 9.48
C ALA A 227 -6.47 1.56 8.60
N ILE A 228 -6.17 0.60 7.71
CA ILE A 228 -5.08 0.77 6.73
C ILE A 228 -5.41 1.91 5.76
N ALA A 229 -6.64 1.97 5.26
CA ALA A 229 -7.09 3.06 4.39
C ALA A 229 -7.02 4.43 5.09
N GLN A 230 -7.40 4.52 6.37
CA GLN A 230 -7.21 5.73 7.17
C GLN A 230 -5.72 6.10 7.32
N GLY A 231 -4.83 5.13 7.45
CA GLY A 231 -3.38 5.34 7.44
C GLY A 231 -2.90 5.99 6.13
N VAL A 232 -3.43 5.56 4.98
CA VAL A 232 -3.15 6.19 3.68
C VAL A 232 -3.57 7.67 3.71
N LEU A 233 -4.79 7.97 4.12
CA LEU A 233 -5.29 9.35 4.20
C LEU A 233 -4.47 10.20 5.18
N ALA A 234 -4.06 9.64 6.31
CA ALA A 234 -3.20 10.33 7.28
C ALA A 234 -1.84 10.70 6.67
N LEU A 235 -1.19 9.77 5.93
CA LEU A 235 0.08 10.06 5.23
C LEU A 235 -0.06 11.17 4.19
N LEU A 236 -1.19 11.23 3.47
CA LEU A 236 -1.46 12.29 2.53
C LEU A 236 -1.56 13.66 3.22
N ALA A 237 -2.14 13.71 4.41
CA ALA A 237 -2.31 14.93 5.21
C ALA A 237 -1.03 15.44 5.89
N MET A 238 0.10 14.71 5.82
CA MET A 238 1.36 15.05 6.47
C MET A 238 2.42 15.54 5.45
N PRO A 239 2.48 16.82 5.06
CA PRO A 239 3.34 17.30 3.97
C PRO A 239 4.84 17.19 4.26
N SER A 240 5.24 17.14 5.51
CA SER A 240 6.65 17.00 5.93
C SER A 240 7.10 15.56 6.17
N PHE A 241 6.27 14.57 5.77
CA PHE A 241 6.52 13.15 6.05
C PHE A 241 6.92 12.44 4.75
N THR A 242 8.17 11.98 4.67
CA THR A 242 8.71 11.22 3.51
C THR A 242 9.79 10.25 3.96
N GLY A 243 9.92 9.13 3.27
CA GLY A 243 10.86 8.05 3.58
C GLY A 243 10.54 7.29 4.87
N GLN A 244 9.32 7.36 5.35
CA GLN A 244 8.90 6.80 6.64
C GLN A 244 7.85 5.70 6.47
N MET A 245 7.67 4.88 7.53
CA MET A 245 6.64 3.85 7.59
C MET A 245 5.75 4.05 8.82
N LEU A 246 4.44 3.99 8.61
CA LEU A 246 3.45 3.79 9.67
C LEU A 246 3.24 2.29 9.88
N ALA A 247 3.69 1.77 11.03
CA ALA A 247 3.36 0.41 11.43
C ALA A 247 1.95 0.38 12.04
N LEU A 248 1.00 -0.21 11.31
CA LEU A 248 -0.39 -0.41 11.74
C LEU A 248 -0.62 -1.89 12.08
N ASP A 249 0.00 -2.34 13.15
CA ASP A 249 0.24 -3.76 13.45
C ASP A 249 -0.20 -4.17 14.88
N GLY A 250 -0.92 -3.32 15.59
CA GLY A 250 -1.31 -3.58 16.98
C GLY A 250 -0.12 -3.67 17.94
N GLY A 251 1.06 -3.19 17.51
CA GLY A 251 2.32 -3.27 18.24
C GLY A 251 3.08 -4.58 18.04
N GLN A 252 2.78 -5.35 16.99
CA GLN A 252 3.41 -6.66 16.74
C GLN A 252 4.94 -6.55 16.64
N HIS A 253 5.47 -5.53 15.95
CA HIS A 253 6.91 -5.31 15.82
C HIS A 253 7.62 -5.06 17.16
N LEU A 254 6.90 -4.64 18.21
CA LEU A 254 7.40 -4.43 19.58
C LEU A 254 7.34 -5.70 20.43
N SER A 255 6.77 -6.80 19.91
CA SER A 255 6.61 -8.05 20.68
C SER A 255 7.95 -8.65 21.01
N TYR A 256 8.16 -8.99 22.28
CA TYR A 256 9.36 -9.59 22.80
C TYR A 256 9.12 -11.07 23.14
N PRO A 257 10.03 -12.00 22.83
CA PRO A 257 9.83 -13.45 23.03
C PRO A 257 9.50 -13.85 24.48
N ASP A 258 9.97 -13.07 25.45
CA ASP A 258 9.84 -13.35 26.90
C ASP A 258 8.66 -12.65 27.56
N ARG A 259 7.61 -12.29 26.86
CA ARG A 259 6.44 -11.70 27.51
C ARG A 259 5.76 -12.74 28.39
N ARG A 260 6.26 -12.90 29.61
CA ARG A 260 5.45 -13.50 30.69
C ARG A 260 4.22 -12.65 30.86
N ALA A 261 3.05 -13.29 30.89
CA ALA A 261 1.81 -12.59 31.20
C ALA A 261 2.04 -11.71 32.44
N PRO A 262 1.62 -10.43 32.44
CA PRO A 262 1.76 -9.60 33.63
C PRO A 262 1.06 -10.32 34.79
N THR A 263 1.80 -10.58 35.85
CA THR A 263 1.22 -11.13 37.08
C THR A 263 0.14 -10.18 37.53
N PRO A 264 -1.10 -10.63 37.78
CA PRO A 264 -2.13 -9.75 38.30
C PRO A 264 -1.61 -9.10 39.58
N ARG A 265 -1.66 -7.77 39.66
CA ARG A 265 -1.34 -7.05 40.87
C ARG A 265 -2.43 -7.42 41.88
N SER A 266 -2.03 -8.13 42.92
CA SER A 266 -2.87 -8.41 44.12
C SER A 266 -3.30 -7.15 44.82
#